data_49f02c8f34cea427b659088477048fea
#
_entry.id   49f02c8f34cea427b659088477048fea
#
_cell.length_a   1.000
_cell.length_b   1.000
_cell.length_c   1.000
_cell.angle_alpha   90.00
_cell.angle_beta   90.00
_cell.angle_gamma   90.00
#
_symmetry.space_group_name_H-M   'P 1'
#
loop_
_entity.id
_entity.type
_entity.pdbx_description
1 polymer ?
#
loop_
_entity_poly.entity_id
_entity_poly.type
_entity_poly.pdbx_seq_one_letter_code
_entity_poly.pdbx_strand_id
1 'polypeptide(L)'
;MSRGHYIILFSLICIQLLAVSQTASAIKSSEFIREGNDQYSWYDDWGIFRTDYGGSNGFIPHLADETLGQYKGATYELGVGFQENYPSRIKRAVAILKYVQRWTEYGYDEDNVVVEGYPQPEWAWNADEMKDAFNEVTGVMAIGDCEDMAFLCGTIYVAAGIEAAIVDAPEHCALVIWLPEYSNADKYWDLPNDGREAGWIWVEATGESNPIGWTPPDFEYGGWTAYPIGDLDFLPERQPDSSDSTLIDIGWIEIDFDLLLMAIFIVFAVVVALAKSQRGR
;
A
#
# COMPACT_ATOMS: atom_id res chain seq x y z
N MET A 1 35.41 2.00 -34.42
CA MET A 1 35.25 2.44 -33.01
C MET A 1 36.02 1.48 -32.12
N SER A 2 36.94 1.97 -31.29
CA SER A 2 37.81 1.15 -30.48
C SER A 2 37.04 0.61 -29.21
N ARG A 3 37.49 -0.54 -28.70
CA ARG A 3 36.90 -1.16 -27.46
C ARG A 3 36.82 -0.18 -26.28
N GLY A 4 37.65 0.86 -26.24
CA GLY A 4 37.64 1.86 -25.16
C GLY A 4 36.41 2.75 -25.15
N HIS A 5 35.76 3.02 -26.30
CA HIS A 5 34.57 3.86 -26.37
C HIS A 5 33.32 3.18 -25.79
N TYR A 6 33.24 1.85 -25.86
CA TYR A 6 32.12 1.10 -25.28
C TYR A 6 32.20 1.03 -23.76
N ILE A 7 33.40 0.96 -23.19
CA ILE A 7 33.60 0.92 -21.74
C ILE A 7 33.21 2.27 -21.12
N ILE A 8 33.60 3.38 -21.75
CA ILE A 8 33.25 4.74 -21.28
C ILE A 8 31.74 4.98 -21.39
N LEU A 9 31.11 4.54 -22.49
CA LEU A 9 29.66 4.70 -22.68
C LEU A 9 28.87 3.87 -21.68
N PHE A 10 29.31 2.62 -21.41
CA PHE A 10 28.66 1.75 -20.44
C PHE A 10 28.82 2.26 -18.99
N SER A 11 29.99 2.80 -18.65
CA SER A 11 30.22 3.43 -17.34
C SER A 11 29.40 4.70 -17.15
N LEU A 12 29.20 5.52 -18.17
CA LEU A 12 28.34 6.71 -18.14
C LEU A 12 26.85 6.35 -17.99
N ILE A 13 26.39 5.30 -18.66
CA ILE A 13 25.02 4.79 -18.52
C ILE A 13 24.80 4.20 -17.12
N CYS A 14 25.75 3.44 -16.58
CA CYS A 14 25.66 2.90 -15.21
C CYS A 14 25.70 4.00 -14.14
N ILE A 15 26.46 5.09 -14.37
CA ILE A 15 26.49 6.23 -13.43
C ILE A 15 25.18 7.01 -13.49
N GLN A 16 24.52 7.10 -14.65
CA GLN A 16 23.19 7.75 -14.76
C GLN A 16 22.07 6.88 -14.15
N LEU A 17 22.23 5.56 -14.13
CA LEU A 17 21.27 4.65 -13.48
C LEU A 17 21.41 4.60 -11.96
N LEU A 18 22.55 5.04 -11.41
CA LEU A 18 22.78 5.10 -9.95
C LEU A 18 22.45 6.46 -9.32
N ALA A 19 22.04 7.43 -10.11
CA ALA A 19 21.66 8.77 -9.64
C ALA A 19 20.14 9.01 -9.72
N VAL A 20 19.31 7.98 -9.47
CA VAL A 20 17.97 8.22 -8.95
C VAL A 20 18.16 8.43 -7.43
N SER A 21 18.66 9.60 -7.05
CA SER A 21 18.47 10.07 -5.71
C SER A 21 16.95 10.15 -5.52
N GLN A 22 16.43 9.32 -4.66
CA GLN A 22 15.08 9.51 -4.12
C GLN A 22 15.10 10.94 -3.55
N THR A 23 14.46 11.85 -4.25
CA THR A 23 14.27 13.20 -3.73
C THR A 23 13.18 13.06 -2.70
N ALA A 24 13.52 13.31 -1.43
CA ALA A 24 12.53 13.47 -0.38
C ALA A 24 11.37 14.30 -0.91
N SER A 25 10.14 13.85 -0.69
CA SER A 25 8.96 14.55 -1.16
C SER A 25 8.91 15.92 -0.47
N ALA A 26 9.13 16.99 -1.22
CA ALA A 26 9.03 18.33 -0.67
C ALA A 26 7.56 18.71 -0.59
N ILE A 27 7.01 18.68 0.61
CA ILE A 27 5.65 19.10 0.89
C ILE A 27 5.53 20.63 0.68
N LYS A 28 4.47 21.04 0.01
CA LYS A 28 4.16 22.45 -0.15
C LYS A 28 3.54 22.96 1.16
N SER A 29 4.29 23.74 1.92
CA SER A 29 3.83 24.31 3.18
C SER A 29 2.54 25.16 3.05
N SER A 30 2.19 25.60 1.84
CA SER A 30 0.93 26.32 1.58
C SER A 30 -0.33 25.48 1.72
N GLU A 31 -0.22 24.16 1.80
CA GLU A 31 -1.33 23.22 1.97
C GLU A 31 -1.53 22.84 3.44
N PHE A 32 -0.66 23.33 4.33
CA PHE A 32 -0.68 23.02 5.75
C PHE A 32 -0.52 24.29 6.60
N ILE A 33 -1.07 24.24 7.81
CA ILE A 33 -1.02 25.32 8.78
C ILE A 33 -0.06 24.93 9.89
N ARG A 34 0.97 25.73 10.09
CA ARG A 34 1.94 25.53 11.18
C ARG A 34 1.42 26.07 12.50
N GLU A 35 1.55 25.29 13.57
CA GLU A 35 1.21 25.73 14.90
C GLU A 35 2.32 26.65 15.46
N GLY A 36 2.03 27.93 15.55
CA GLY A 36 2.95 28.93 16.12
C GLY A 36 4.26 29.04 15.35
N ASN A 37 5.39 28.86 16.07
CA ASN A 37 6.74 28.88 15.48
C ASN A 37 7.40 27.49 15.46
N ASP A 38 6.66 26.44 15.79
CA ASP A 38 7.19 25.09 15.81
C ASP A 38 7.28 24.53 14.39
N GLN A 39 8.48 24.18 13.95
CA GLN A 39 8.75 23.66 12.62
C GLN A 39 8.33 22.19 12.45
N TYR A 40 7.88 21.54 13.51
CA TYR A 40 7.45 20.16 13.54
C TYR A 40 5.97 19.99 13.90
N SER A 41 5.19 21.08 13.92
CA SER A 41 3.79 21.06 14.30
C SER A 41 2.94 21.57 13.16
N TRP A 42 2.29 20.65 12.42
CA TRP A 42 1.57 20.96 11.20
C TRP A 42 0.16 20.35 11.19
N TYR A 43 -0.81 21.18 10.85
CA TYR A 43 -2.21 20.80 10.60
C TYR A 43 -2.54 20.88 9.11
N ASP A 44 -3.38 19.98 8.63
CA ASP A 44 -3.99 20.13 7.32
C ASP A 44 -5.16 21.12 7.34
N ASP A 45 -5.78 21.36 6.17
CA ASP A 45 -6.93 22.26 6.02
C ASP A 45 -8.19 21.79 6.79
N TRP A 46 -8.19 20.53 7.24
CA TRP A 46 -9.26 19.92 8.01
C TRP A 46 -9.02 19.96 9.52
N GLY A 47 -7.88 20.49 9.92
CA GLY A 47 -7.46 20.61 11.32
C GLY A 47 -6.92 19.31 11.92
N ILE A 48 -6.52 18.34 11.09
CA ILE A 48 -5.85 17.12 11.54
C ILE A 48 -4.37 17.42 11.72
N PHE A 49 -3.86 17.09 12.90
CA PHE A 49 -2.46 17.28 13.25
C PHE A 49 -1.60 16.16 12.66
N ARG A 50 -0.84 16.46 11.63
CA ARG A 50 -0.13 15.47 10.80
C ARG A 50 1.17 14.96 11.41
N THR A 51 1.62 15.55 12.51
CA THR A 51 2.91 15.27 13.16
C THR A 51 2.75 14.76 14.60
N ASP A 52 1.56 14.35 15.01
CA ASP A 52 1.32 13.75 16.32
C ASP A 52 0.68 12.37 16.19
N TYR A 53 1.49 11.34 16.32
CA TYR A 53 1.06 9.94 16.30
C TYR A 53 0.10 9.62 17.46
N GLY A 54 0.29 10.25 18.60
CA GLY A 54 -0.10 9.83 19.93
C GLY A 54 -1.58 9.58 20.24
N GLY A 55 -1.97 8.33 20.33
CA GLY A 55 -3.18 7.87 21.02
C GLY A 55 -4.49 8.44 20.45
N SER A 56 -5.47 8.62 21.33
CA SER A 56 -6.82 9.09 20.94
C SER A 56 -6.90 10.53 20.42
N ASN A 57 -5.85 11.32 20.60
CA ASN A 57 -5.77 12.71 20.13
C ASN A 57 -4.80 12.85 18.94
N GLY A 58 -4.07 11.80 18.59
CA GLY A 58 -3.17 11.77 17.45
C GLY A 58 -3.88 11.64 16.12
N PHE A 59 -3.11 11.61 15.03
CA PHE A 59 -3.67 11.57 13.67
C PHE A 59 -4.38 10.25 13.35
N ILE A 60 -4.02 9.13 13.98
CA ILE A 60 -4.57 7.80 13.63
C ILE A 60 -6.10 7.78 13.66
N PRO A 61 -6.78 8.09 14.79
CA PRO A 61 -8.24 8.06 14.81
C PRO A 61 -8.87 9.11 13.90
N HIS A 62 -8.26 10.29 13.76
CA HIS A 62 -8.79 11.35 12.93
C HIS A 62 -8.70 11.03 11.43
N LEU A 63 -7.56 10.53 10.96
CA LEU A 63 -7.41 10.10 9.57
C LEU A 63 -8.27 8.87 9.26
N ALA A 64 -8.40 7.92 10.20
CA ALA A 64 -9.29 6.78 10.02
C ALA A 64 -10.76 7.21 9.86
N ASP A 65 -11.22 8.19 10.65
CA ASP A 65 -12.58 8.73 10.55
C ASP A 65 -12.80 9.46 9.22
N GLU A 66 -11.85 10.31 8.82
CA GLU A 66 -11.96 11.15 7.63
C GLU A 66 -11.66 10.40 6.30
N THR A 67 -11.10 9.20 6.37
CA THR A 67 -10.65 8.43 5.19
C THR A 67 -11.78 8.16 4.19
N LEU A 68 -13.02 7.99 4.63
CA LEU A 68 -14.20 7.89 3.75
C LEU A 68 -14.87 9.24 3.49
N GLY A 69 -14.58 10.25 4.30
CA GLY A 69 -15.13 11.59 4.14
C GLY A 69 -14.38 12.38 3.08
N GLN A 70 -13.14 12.68 3.32
CA GLN A 70 -12.36 13.71 2.62
C GLN A 70 -11.15 13.16 1.87
N TYR A 71 -10.58 12.04 2.32
CA TYR A 71 -9.36 11.46 1.79
C TYR A 71 -9.62 10.18 1.00
N LYS A 72 -10.71 10.18 0.22
CA LYS A 72 -11.20 8.98 -0.46
C LYS A 72 -11.12 8.99 -1.98
N GLY A 73 -10.82 10.12 -2.62
CA GLY A 73 -10.97 10.30 -4.07
C GLY A 73 -10.36 9.17 -4.90
N ALA A 74 -9.07 9.24 -5.20
CA ALA A 74 -8.36 8.27 -6.04
C ALA A 74 -8.26 6.87 -5.40
N THR A 75 -8.06 6.82 -4.09
CA THR A 75 -7.96 5.55 -3.35
C THR A 75 -9.29 4.82 -3.30
N TYR A 76 -10.40 5.55 -3.14
CA TYR A 76 -11.74 4.98 -3.18
C TYR A 76 -12.06 4.38 -4.56
N GLU A 77 -11.77 5.10 -5.65
CA GLU A 77 -11.96 4.60 -7.02
C GLU A 77 -11.16 3.33 -7.26
N LEU A 78 -9.93 3.25 -6.75
CA LEU A 78 -9.11 2.06 -6.80
C LEU A 78 -9.78 0.87 -6.08
N GLY A 79 -10.30 1.09 -4.87
CA GLY A 79 -11.01 0.06 -4.11
C GLY A 79 -12.27 -0.46 -4.82
N VAL A 80 -13.07 0.43 -5.40
CA VAL A 80 -14.22 0.06 -6.23
C VAL A 80 -13.78 -0.80 -7.42
N GLY A 81 -12.66 -0.46 -8.07
CA GLY A 81 -12.07 -1.27 -9.13
C GLY A 81 -11.70 -2.69 -8.66
N PHE A 82 -11.19 -2.84 -7.44
CA PHE A 82 -10.95 -4.17 -6.85
C PHE A 82 -12.26 -4.94 -6.61
N GLN A 83 -13.33 -4.27 -6.14
CA GLN A 83 -14.62 -4.90 -5.95
C GLN A 83 -15.18 -5.46 -7.26
N GLU A 84 -15.06 -4.70 -8.35
CA GLU A 84 -15.53 -5.12 -9.67
C GLU A 84 -14.72 -6.28 -10.26
N ASN A 85 -13.39 -6.23 -10.11
CA ASN A 85 -12.48 -7.20 -10.74
C ASN A 85 -12.33 -8.50 -9.94
N TYR A 86 -12.60 -8.49 -8.63
CA TYR A 86 -12.47 -9.64 -7.75
C TYR A 86 -13.78 -9.93 -7.01
N PRO A 87 -14.72 -10.68 -7.59
CA PRO A 87 -16.00 -11.02 -6.96
C PRO A 87 -15.85 -11.78 -5.63
N SER A 88 -14.86 -12.68 -5.51
CA SER A 88 -14.56 -13.38 -4.27
C SER A 88 -13.90 -12.44 -3.25
N ARG A 89 -14.52 -12.30 -2.08
CA ARG A 89 -14.05 -11.44 -1.00
C ARG A 89 -12.64 -11.80 -0.52
N ILE A 90 -12.35 -13.11 -0.38
CA ILE A 90 -11.02 -13.59 -0.01
C ILE A 90 -9.98 -13.24 -1.09
N LYS A 91 -10.26 -13.53 -2.38
CA LYS A 91 -9.33 -13.21 -3.47
C LYS A 91 -9.12 -11.71 -3.58
N ARG A 92 -10.16 -10.92 -3.37
CA ARG A 92 -10.12 -9.46 -3.35
C ARG A 92 -9.19 -8.96 -2.24
N ALA A 93 -9.38 -9.46 -1.02
CA ALA A 93 -8.56 -9.10 0.13
C ALA A 93 -7.08 -9.40 -0.09
N VAL A 94 -6.75 -10.58 -0.60
CA VAL A 94 -5.36 -10.95 -0.94
C VAL A 94 -4.80 -10.07 -2.06
N ALA A 95 -5.59 -9.75 -3.08
CA ALA A 95 -5.15 -8.92 -4.20
C ALA A 95 -4.84 -7.48 -3.76
N ILE A 96 -5.66 -6.90 -2.87
CA ILE A 96 -5.45 -5.56 -2.31
C ILE A 96 -4.12 -5.50 -1.54
N LEU A 97 -3.88 -6.42 -0.59
CA LEU A 97 -2.64 -6.43 0.17
C LEU A 97 -1.41 -6.54 -0.74
N LYS A 98 -1.43 -7.48 -1.68
CA LYS A 98 -0.34 -7.63 -2.66
C LYS A 98 -0.12 -6.39 -3.51
N TYR A 99 -1.18 -5.66 -3.84
CA TYR A 99 -1.09 -4.43 -4.61
C TYR A 99 -0.40 -3.34 -3.79
N VAL A 100 -0.79 -3.13 -2.54
CA VAL A 100 -0.14 -2.17 -1.65
C VAL A 100 1.33 -2.52 -1.46
N GLN A 101 1.65 -3.74 -1.05
CA GLN A 101 3.03 -4.23 -0.87
C GLN A 101 3.90 -4.09 -2.15
N ARG A 102 3.29 -4.10 -3.32
CA ARG A 102 4.01 -3.92 -4.59
C ARG A 102 4.31 -2.46 -4.91
N TRP A 103 3.42 -1.54 -4.53
CA TRP A 103 3.49 -0.15 -4.96
C TRP A 103 3.93 0.81 -3.85
N THR A 104 4.24 0.27 -2.68
CA THR A 104 4.81 1.03 -1.57
C THR A 104 6.18 0.47 -1.17
N GLU A 105 7.04 1.35 -0.71
CA GLU A 105 8.36 1.05 -0.13
C GLU A 105 8.41 1.67 1.27
N TYR A 106 8.87 0.91 2.26
CA TYR A 106 8.97 1.41 3.62
C TYR A 106 10.10 2.42 3.75
N GLY A 107 9.81 3.58 4.29
CA GLY A 107 10.79 4.62 4.54
C GLY A 107 10.37 5.53 5.68
N TYR A 108 11.30 5.86 6.56
CA TYR A 108 11.05 6.77 7.68
C TYR A 108 10.82 8.19 7.21
N ASP A 109 9.92 8.91 7.89
CA ASP A 109 9.58 10.29 7.56
C ASP A 109 10.78 11.23 7.59
N GLU A 110 11.65 11.10 8.59
CA GLU A 110 12.85 11.93 8.71
C GLU A 110 13.78 11.90 7.49
N ASP A 111 13.74 10.81 6.73
CA ASP A 111 14.52 10.61 5.51
C ASP A 111 13.76 11.05 4.25
N ASN A 112 12.43 11.08 4.30
CA ASN A 112 11.58 11.19 3.10
C ASN A 112 10.67 12.42 3.09
N VAL A 113 10.39 13.03 4.23
CA VAL A 113 9.47 14.16 4.36
C VAL A 113 10.20 15.42 4.75
N VAL A 114 10.10 16.47 3.93
CA VAL A 114 10.73 17.77 4.19
C VAL A 114 9.70 18.88 4.03
N VAL A 115 9.44 19.65 5.10
CA VAL A 115 8.55 20.81 5.09
C VAL A 115 9.36 22.07 5.40
N GLU A 116 9.27 23.10 4.59
CA GLU A 116 10.02 24.36 4.71
C GLU A 116 11.55 24.18 4.88
N GLY A 117 12.11 23.09 4.37
CA GLY A 117 13.52 22.75 4.46
C GLY A 117 13.92 22.01 5.73
N TYR A 118 12.96 21.60 6.56
CA TYR A 118 13.18 20.80 7.76
C TYR A 118 12.66 19.39 7.57
N PRO A 119 13.50 18.33 7.71
CA PRO A 119 13.04 16.95 7.80
C PRO A 119 12.03 16.80 8.93
N GLN A 120 10.95 16.10 8.68
CA GLN A 120 9.92 15.84 9.69
C GLN A 120 10.21 14.52 10.39
N PRO A 121 10.26 14.49 11.74
CA PRO A 121 10.46 13.24 12.46
C PRO A 121 9.25 12.31 12.42
N GLU A 122 8.09 12.87 12.11
CA GLU A 122 6.80 12.21 12.03
C GLU A 122 5.91 12.96 11.06
N TRP A 123 5.22 12.26 10.15
CA TRP A 123 4.32 12.87 9.19
C TRP A 123 3.32 11.84 8.63
N ALA A 124 2.07 11.95 9.00
CA ALA A 124 1.04 11.08 8.44
C ALA A 124 0.60 11.52 7.03
N TRP A 125 0.77 10.65 6.06
CA TRP A 125 0.11 10.77 4.76
C TRP A 125 -1.31 10.18 4.82
N ASN A 126 -2.28 10.85 4.21
CA ASN A 126 -3.57 10.21 4.02
C ASN A 126 -3.55 9.25 2.81
N ALA A 127 -4.61 8.47 2.65
CA ALA A 127 -4.68 7.43 1.63
C ALA A 127 -4.56 7.99 0.20
N ASP A 128 -5.13 9.15 -0.10
CA ASP A 128 -5.06 9.76 -1.43
C ASP A 128 -3.68 10.33 -1.72
N GLU A 129 -3.02 10.94 -0.73
CA GLU A 129 -1.65 11.43 -0.85
C GLU A 129 -0.69 10.27 -1.17
N MET A 130 -0.81 9.16 -0.46
CA MET A 130 -0.05 7.94 -0.75
C MET A 130 -0.38 7.37 -2.13
N LYS A 131 -1.66 7.35 -2.54
CA LYS A 131 -2.07 6.87 -3.87
C LYS A 131 -1.49 7.75 -4.99
N ASP A 132 -1.42 9.05 -4.80
CA ASP A 132 -0.88 9.97 -5.79
C ASP A 132 0.66 9.93 -5.88
N ALA A 133 1.33 9.44 -4.84
CA ALA A 133 2.79 9.33 -4.80
C ALA A 133 3.34 8.20 -5.67
N PHE A 134 2.58 7.15 -5.98
CA PHE A 134 3.06 6.09 -6.85
C PHE A 134 2.48 6.15 -8.27
N ASN A 135 3.21 5.58 -9.23
CA ASN A 135 2.81 5.57 -10.64
C ASN A 135 3.09 4.21 -11.28
N GLU A 136 2.04 3.45 -11.53
CA GLU A 136 2.10 2.09 -12.09
C GLU A 136 2.69 2.05 -13.52
N VAL A 137 2.53 3.14 -14.28
CA VAL A 137 3.02 3.21 -15.68
C VAL A 137 4.53 3.41 -15.72
N THR A 138 5.04 4.25 -14.81
CA THR A 138 6.48 4.57 -14.75
C THR A 138 7.25 3.69 -13.79
N GLY A 139 6.55 2.91 -12.94
CA GLY A 139 7.15 2.06 -11.92
C GLY A 139 7.65 2.81 -10.68
N VAL A 140 7.16 4.04 -10.46
CA VAL A 140 7.47 4.80 -9.25
C VAL A 140 6.65 4.24 -8.09
N MET A 141 7.30 3.94 -6.98
CA MET A 141 6.66 3.49 -5.73
C MET A 141 6.43 4.69 -4.80
N ALA A 142 5.38 4.63 -3.97
CA ALA A 142 5.22 5.55 -2.86
C ALA A 142 6.14 5.13 -1.72
N ILE A 143 6.73 6.09 -1.04
CA ILE A 143 7.53 5.86 0.17
C ILE A 143 6.74 6.41 1.34
N GLY A 144 6.58 5.59 2.37
CA GLY A 144 5.90 5.94 3.61
C GLY A 144 6.19 4.90 4.67
N ASP A 145 5.77 5.13 5.88
CA ASP A 145 5.98 4.19 6.97
C ASP A 145 4.70 3.39 7.34
N CYS A 146 4.57 2.95 8.58
CA CYS A 146 3.55 1.96 8.92
C CYS A 146 2.12 2.51 8.84
N GLU A 147 1.87 3.72 9.31
CA GLU A 147 0.53 4.31 9.28
C GLU A 147 0.11 4.71 7.87
N ASP A 148 1.02 5.24 7.06
CA ASP A 148 0.75 5.64 5.68
C ASP A 148 0.28 4.45 4.85
N MET A 149 0.99 3.32 4.98
CA MET A 149 0.62 2.08 4.32
C MET A 149 -0.68 1.51 4.87
N ALA A 150 -0.94 1.67 6.18
CA ALA A 150 -2.17 1.23 6.80
C ALA A 150 -3.37 2.06 6.32
N PHE A 151 -3.26 3.39 6.23
CA PHE A 151 -4.33 4.25 5.71
C PHE A 151 -4.63 3.96 4.24
N LEU A 152 -3.61 3.85 3.39
CA LEU A 152 -3.77 3.47 2.00
C LEU A 152 -4.50 2.13 1.86
N CYS A 153 -3.98 1.10 2.52
CA CYS A 153 -4.49 -0.26 2.43
C CYS A 153 -5.92 -0.37 2.98
N GLY A 154 -6.17 0.23 4.15
CA GLY A 154 -7.46 0.23 4.82
C GLY A 154 -8.54 0.92 4.00
N THR A 155 -8.25 2.08 3.40
CA THR A 155 -9.17 2.80 2.51
C THR A 155 -9.55 1.98 1.29
N ILE A 156 -8.57 1.30 0.66
CA ILE A 156 -8.84 0.41 -0.47
C ILE A 156 -9.75 -0.75 -0.03
N TYR A 157 -9.53 -1.35 1.14
CA TYR A 157 -10.38 -2.43 1.65
C TYR A 157 -11.83 -1.97 1.84
N VAL A 158 -12.03 -0.85 2.51
CA VAL A 158 -13.39 -0.33 2.77
C VAL A 158 -14.09 0.01 1.47
N ALA A 159 -13.43 0.70 0.54
CA ALA A 159 -13.99 1.01 -0.77
C ALA A 159 -14.28 -0.24 -1.60
N ALA A 160 -13.54 -1.33 -1.36
CA ALA A 160 -13.77 -2.63 -1.98
C ALA A 160 -14.85 -3.48 -1.27
N GLY A 161 -15.56 -2.93 -0.27
CA GLY A 161 -16.62 -3.63 0.47
C GLY A 161 -16.10 -4.60 1.53
N ILE A 162 -14.90 -4.37 2.07
CA ILE A 162 -14.31 -5.14 3.17
C ILE A 162 -14.08 -4.17 4.34
N GLU A 163 -14.77 -4.39 5.45
CA GLU A 163 -14.62 -3.57 6.64
C GLU A 163 -13.18 -3.62 7.15
N ALA A 164 -12.62 -2.46 7.49
CA ALA A 164 -11.26 -2.34 8.00
C ALA A 164 -11.19 -1.38 9.19
N ALA A 165 -10.22 -1.60 10.06
CA ALA A 165 -9.89 -0.71 11.16
C ALA A 165 -8.37 -0.54 11.24
N ILE A 166 -7.92 0.69 11.48
CA ILE A 166 -6.50 0.98 11.70
C ILE A 166 -6.13 0.53 13.11
N VAL A 167 -5.02 -0.15 13.23
CA VAL A 167 -4.46 -0.62 14.50
C VAL A 167 -3.36 0.33 14.94
N ASP A 168 -3.55 0.92 16.11
CA ASP A 168 -2.53 1.67 16.85
C ASP A 168 -1.92 0.72 17.90
N ALA A 169 -0.67 0.36 17.68
CA ALA A 169 0.10 -0.54 18.52
C ALA A 169 1.40 0.13 18.99
N PRO A 170 2.04 -0.34 20.07
CA PRO A 170 3.31 0.23 20.50
C PRO A 170 4.36 0.22 19.38
N GLU A 171 4.83 1.40 19.00
CA GLU A 171 5.85 1.63 17.96
C GLU A 171 5.47 1.04 16.59
N HIS A 172 4.16 0.84 16.32
CA HIS A 172 3.70 0.26 15.06
C HIS A 172 2.25 0.63 14.73
N CYS A 173 1.99 0.81 13.43
CA CYS A 173 0.66 0.93 12.87
C CYS A 173 0.41 -0.17 11.84
N ALA A 174 -0.75 -0.78 11.92
CA ALA A 174 -1.20 -1.82 10.99
C ALA A 174 -2.71 -1.70 10.76
N LEU A 175 -3.34 -2.74 10.27
CA LEU A 175 -4.80 -2.77 10.19
C LEU A 175 -5.35 -4.17 10.45
N VAL A 176 -6.63 -4.23 10.77
CA VAL A 176 -7.42 -5.45 10.79
C VAL A 176 -8.59 -5.30 9.82
N ILE A 177 -8.99 -6.42 9.22
CA ILE A 177 -10.15 -6.48 8.33
C ILE A 177 -11.15 -7.53 8.82
N TRP A 178 -12.44 -7.29 8.60
CA TRP A 178 -13.47 -8.27 8.88
C TRP A 178 -13.54 -9.31 7.76
N LEU A 179 -12.98 -10.50 8.02
CA LEU A 179 -12.94 -11.60 7.06
C LEU A 179 -13.02 -12.96 7.78
N PRO A 180 -14.13 -13.27 8.49
CA PRO A 180 -14.27 -14.47 9.32
C PRO A 180 -14.20 -15.77 8.51
N GLU A 181 -14.48 -15.72 7.22
CA GLU A 181 -14.43 -16.87 6.30
C GLU A 181 -13.01 -17.24 5.84
N TYR A 182 -11.99 -16.44 6.15
CA TYR A 182 -10.61 -16.73 5.76
C TYR A 182 -9.93 -17.70 6.73
N SER A 183 -9.88 -18.97 6.37
CA SER A 183 -9.46 -20.07 7.26
C SER A 183 -7.97 -20.14 7.59
N ASN A 184 -7.12 -19.34 6.94
CA ASN A 184 -5.67 -19.39 7.12
C ASN A 184 -5.12 -18.24 7.98
N ALA A 185 -5.97 -17.49 8.66
CA ALA A 185 -5.52 -16.48 9.62
C ALA A 185 -4.89 -17.15 10.84
N ASP A 186 -3.78 -16.59 11.32
CA ASP A 186 -3.12 -17.05 12.55
C ASP A 186 -4.03 -16.85 13.75
N LYS A 187 -4.81 -15.77 13.73
CA LYS A 187 -5.71 -15.38 14.80
C LYS A 187 -6.92 -14.60 14.30
N TYR A 188 -8.05 -14.78 15.01
CA TYR A 188 -9.24 -13.95 14.83
C TYR A 188 -9.44 -13.09 16.07
N TRP A 189 -9.67 -11.82 15.84
CA TRP A 189 -9.86 -10.84 16.89
C TRP A 189 -11.33 -10.47 17.02
N ASP A 190 -11.71 -10.16 18.26
CA ASP A 190 -12.98 -9.55 18.60
C ASP A 190 -12.72 -8.06 18.91
N LEU A 191 -13.33 -7.17 18.17
CA LEU A 191 -13.19 -5.74 18.43
C LEU A 191 -14.28 -5.26 19.38
N PRO A 192 -13.92 -4.46 20.40
CA PRO A 192 -14.89 -3.91 21.34
C PRO A 192 -16.02 -3.17 20.62
N ASN A 193 -17.25 -3.45 21.01
CA ASN A 193 -18.47 -2.76 20.58
C ASN A 193 -18.94 -2.99 19.14
N ASP A 194 -18.36 -3.89 18.38
CA ASP A 194 -18.88 -4.23 17.05
C ASP A 194 -20.06 -5.22 17.09
N GLY A 195 -20.34 -5.80 18.27
CA GLY A 195 -21.47 -6.68 18.52
C GLY A 195 -21.41 -8.04 17.83
N ARG A 196 -20.26 -8.42 17.28
CA ARG A 196 -20.02 -9.66 16.55
C ARG A 196 -19.09 -10.59 17.32
N GLU A 197 -19.02 -11.85 16.91
CA GLU A 197 -18.01 -12.79 17.38
C GLU A 197 -16.65 -12.45 16.72
N ALA A 198 -15.56 -13.10 17.18
CA ALA A 198 -14.25 -12.92 16.61
C ALA A 198 -14.24 -13.25 15.10
N GLY A 199 -13.70 -12.35 14.30
CA GLY A 199 -13.68 -12.48 12.83
C GLY A 199 -12.77 -11.46 12.14
N TRP A 200 -12.22 -10.54 12.91
CA TRP A 200 -11.20 -9.61 12.43
C TRP A 200 -9.85 -10.32 12.30
N ILE A 201 -9.18 -10.15 11.20
CA ILE A 201 -7.85 -10.72 10.95
C ILE A 201 -6.85 -9.61 10.68
N TRP A 202 -5.61 -9.83 11.10
CA TRP A 202 -4.51 -8.88 10.92
C TRP A 202 -4.09 -8.74 9.46
N VAL A 203 -3.74 -7.55 9.07
CA VAL A 203 -3.14 -7.23 7.76
C VAL A 203 -1.90 -6.38 7.99
N GLU A 204 -0.75 -6.93 7.61
CA GLU A 204 0.54 -6.27 7.70
C GLU A 204 0.92 -5.70 6.34
N ALA A 205 0.74 -4.39 6.17
CA ALA A 205 0.98 -3.74 4.89
C ALA A 205 2.47 -3.41 4.64
N THR A 206 3.27 -3.26 5.73
CA THR A 206 4.67 -2.83 5.66
C THR A 206 5.63 -3.89 5.17
N GLY A 207 5.27 -5.16 5.24
CA GLY A 207 6.14 -6.24 4.79
C GLY A 207 5.97 -6.56 3.32
N GLU A 208 7.06 -6.75 2.59
CA GLU A 208 7.05 -7.04 1.13
C GLU A 208 6.24 -8.29 0.74
N SER A 209 6.03 -9.23 1.66
CA SER A 209 5.40 -10.52 1.36
C SER A 209 4.63 -11.14 2.52
N ASN A 210 4.30 -10.38 3.55
CA ASN A 210 3.48 -10.89 4.66
C ASN A 210 2.11 -11.31 4.11
N PRO A 211 1.66 -12.56 4.40
CA PRO A 211 0.37 -12.99 3.93
C PRO A 211 -0.75 -12.33 4.76
N ILE A 212 -1.92 -12.21 4.16
CA ILE A 212 -3.12 -11.77 4.88
C ILE A 212 -3.40 -12.72 6.06
N GLY A 213 -3.79 -12.18 7.21
CA GLY A 213 -4.09 -12.93 8.41
C GLY A 213 -2.85 -13.35 9.23
N TRP A 214 -1.65 -13.00 8.79
CA TRP A 214 -0.44 -13.16 9.60
C TRP A 214 -0.39 -12.07 10.67
N THR A 215 -0.29 -12.48 11.94
CA THR A 215 -0.17 -11.55 13.07
C THR A 215 1.28 -11.54 13.55
N PRO A 216 1.95 -10.37 13.63
CA PRO A 216 3.30 -10.30 14.19
C PRO A 216 3.34 -10.84 15.63
N PRO A 217 4.39 -11.58 16.02
CA PRO A 217 4.47 -12.21 17.35
C PRO A 217 4.31 -11.23 18.49
N ASP A 218 4.77 -10.01 18.36
CA ASP A 218 4.70 -8.98 19.40
C ASP A 218 3.25 -8.52 19.69
N PHE A 219 2.33 -8.73 18.77
CA PHE A 219 0.93 -8.31 18.86
C PHE A 219 -0.07 -9.46 19.02
N GLU A 220 0.39 -10.71 19.08
CA GLU A 220 -0.47 -11.90 19.22
C GLU A 220 -1.35 -11.90 20.48
N TYR A 221 -0.96 -11.15 21.49
CA TYR A 221 -1.66 -11.11 22.79
C TYR A 221 -2.46 -9.81 22.99
N GLY A 222 -2.64 -9.00 21.97
CA GLY A 222 -3.28 -7.70 22.05
C GLY A 222 -2.31 -6.60 22.48
N GLY A 223 -2.80 -5.61 23.22
CA GLY A 223 -2.00 -4.45 23.63
C GLY A 223 -2.03 -3.31 22.63
N TRP A 224 -2.99 -3.33 21.71
CA TRP A 224 -3.23 -2.33 20.69
C TRP A 224 -4.69 -1.87 20.70
N THR A 225 -4.96 -0.75 20.04
CA THR A 225 -6.31 -0.20 19.87
C THR A 225 -6.64 -0.18 18.36
N ALA A 226 -7.92 -0.44 18.02
CA ALA A 226 -8.37 -0.38 16.64
C ALA A 226 -9.36 0.78 16.45
N TYR A 227 -9.18 1.53 15.37
CA TYR A 227 -10.03 2.63 14.96
C TYR A 227 -10.68 2.26 13.61
N PRO A 228 -12.01 2.03 13.56
CA PRO A 228 -12.71 1.73 12.31
C PRO A 228 -12.51 2.83 11.28
N ILE A 229 -12.31 2.44 10.03
CA ILE A 229 -12.20 3.39 8.93
C ILE A 229 -13.59 3.85 8.53
N GLY A 230 -13.82 5.16 8.66
CA GLY A 230 -15.05 5.82 8.31
C GLY A 230 -16.24 5.45 9.21
N ASP A 231 -17.38 6.09 8.94
CA ASP A 231 -18.62 5.71 9.58
C ASP A 231 -19.12 4.39 8.98
N LEU A 232 -19.32 3.37 9.81
CA LEU A 232 -19.82 2.06 9.40
C LEU A 232 -21.17 2.13 8.67
N ASP A 233 -21.96 3.22 8.87
CA ASP A 233 -23.20 3.47 8.15
C ASP A 233 -23.01 3.80 6.66
N PHE A 234 -21.80 4.17 6.24
CA PHE A 234 -21.43 4.43 4.83
C PHE A 234 -20.78 3.26 4.12
N LEU A 235 -20.57 2.14 4.78
CA LEU A 235 -20.08 0.95 4.11
C LEU A 235 -21.10 0.50 3.07
N PRO A 236 -20.66 0.18 1.83
CA PRO A 236 -21.54 -0.41 0.85
C PRO A 236 -22.18 -1.67 1.45
N GLU A 237 -23.50 -1.77 1.30
CA GLU A 237 -24.30 -2.87 1.82
C GLU A 237 -23.59 -4.20 1.57
N ARG A 238 -23.42 -5.01 2.62
CA ARG A 238 -22.74 -6.30 2.59
C ARG A 238 -23.34 -7.14 1.45
N GLN A 239 -22.65 -7.22 0.34
CA GLN A 239 -23.09 -8.14 -0.71
C GLN A 239 -23.00 -9.56 -0.14
N PRO A 240 -24.09 -10.35 -0.17
CA PRO A 240 -24.01 -11.73 0.23
C PRO A 240 -22.95 -12.42 -0.61
N ASP A 241 -22.05 -13.16 0.05
CA ASP A 241 -21.08 -13.98 -0.64
C ASP A 241 -21.79 -14.78 -1.73
N SER A 242 -21.44 -14.55 -2.98
CA SER A 242 -21.82 -15.43 -4.07
C SER A 242 -20.99 -16.72 -3.96
N SER A 243 -21.08 -17.36 -2.79
CA SER A 243 -20.35 -18.59 -2.48
C SER A 243 -20.90 -19.81 -3.22
N ASP A 244 -21.82 -19.62 -4.15
CA ASP A 244 -22.44 -20.72 -4.88
C ASP A 244 -22.49 -20.49 -6.40
N SER A 245 -21.37 -20.14 -6.98
CA SER A 245 -21.17 -20.41 -8.40
C SER A 245 -20.04 -21.42 -8.51
N THR A 246 -20.40 -22.62 -8.88
CA THR A 246 -19.53 -23.62 -9.53
C THR A 246 -18.90 -22.99 -10.77
N LEU A 247 -18.05 -21.99 -10.57
CA LEU A 247 -17.14 -21.53 -11.59
C LEU A 247 -16.04 -22.57 -11.67
N ILE A 248 -16.05 -23.28 -12.79
CA ILE A 248 -14.94 -24.09 -13.27
C ILE A 248 -13.66 -23.31 -12.98
N ASP A 249 -12.84 -23.87 -12.10
CA ASP A 249 -11.50 -23.41 -11.81
C ASP A 249 -10.67 -23.54 -13.11
N ILE A 250 -10.78 -22.53 -13.96
CA ILE A 250 -9.80 -22.32 -15.02
C ILE A 250 -8.62 -21.74 -14.28
N GLY A 251 -7.74 -22.65 -13.83
CA GLY A 251 -6.51 -22.33 -13.14
C GLY A 251 -5.84 -21.13 -13.83
N TRP A 252 -5.76 -20.04 -13.14
CA TRP A 252 -4.95 -18.92 -13.57
C TRP A 252 -3.54 -19.45 -13.70
N ILE A 253 -3.08 -19.58 -14.94
CA ILE A 253 -1.68 -19.78 -15.22
C ILE A 253 -1.01 -18.54 -14.63
N GLU A 254 -0.41 -18.67 -13.47
CA GLU A 254 0.59 -17.70 -13.00
C GLU A 254 1.66 -17.68 -14.09
N ILE A 255 1.54 -16.72 -14.99
CA ILE A 255 2.61 -16.46 -15.94
C ILE A 255 3.71 -15.83 -15.10
N ASP A 256 4.65 -16.65 -14.68
CA ASP A 256 5.90 -16.19 -14.11
C ASP A 256 6.53 -15.25 -15.14
N PHE A 257 6.53 -13.95 -14.79
CA PHE A 257 6.97 -12.88 -15.67
C PHE A 257 8.44 -13.08 -16.07
N ASP A 258 9.24 -13.71 -15.21
CA ASP A 258 10.62 -14.07 -15.48
C ASP A 258 10.72 -15.21 -16.51
N LEU A 259 9.80 -16.16 -16.45
CA LEU A 259 9.67 -17.22 -17.48
C LEU A 259 9.21 -16.66 -18.82
N LEU A 260 8.29 -15.68 -18.83
CA LEU A 260 7.84 -15.00 -20.04
C LEU A 260 8.98 -14.17 -20.66
N LEU A 261 9.72 -13.42 -19.85
CA LEU A 261 10.90 -12.67 -20.30
C LEU A 261 11.99 -13.61 -20.83
N MET A 262 12.26 -14.73 -20.15
CA MET A 262 13.21 -15.73 -20.63
C MET A 262 12.76 -16.35 -21.97
N ALA A 263 11.49 -16.63 -22.14
CA ALA A 263 10.96 -17.13 -23.41
C ALA A 263 11.10 -16.10 -24.54
N ILE A 264 10.84 -14.82 -24.29
CA ILE A 264 11.06 -13.72 -25.25
C ILE A 264 12.54 -13.60 -25.62
N PHE A 265 13.48 -13.69 -24.65
CA PHE A 265 14.90 -13.66 -24.91
C PHE A 265 15.37 -14.85 -25.77
N ILE A 266 14.85 -16.05 -25.51
CA ILE A 266 15.17 -17.25 -26.30
C ILE A 266 14.67 -17.08 -27.73
N VAL A 267 13.43 -16.63 -27.94
CA VAL A 267 12.87 -16.37 -29.28
C VAL A 267 13.72 -15.32 -30.02
N PHE A 268 14.08 -14.24 -29.36
CA PHE A 268 14.92 -13.18 -29.94
C PHE A 268 16.31 -13.71 -30.33
N ALA A 269 16.95 -14.50 -29.46
CA ALA A 269 18.26 -15.12 -29.74
C ALA A 269 18.19 -16.06 -30.96
N VAL A 270 17.13 -16.86 -31.06
CA VAL A 270 16.90 -17.77 -32.21
C VAL A 270 16.67 -16.98 -33.51
N VAL A 271 15.89 -15.92 -33.47
CA VAL A 271 15.65 -15.06 -34.64
C VAL A 271 16.95 -14.38 -35.12
N VAL A 272 17.77 -13.87 -34.19
CA VAL A 272 19.06 -13.29 -34.52
C VAL A 272 20.04 -14.32 -35.08
N ALA A 273 20.07 -15.56 -34.55
CA ALA A 273 20.90 -16.63 -35.06
C ALA A 273 20.49 -17.06 -36.47
N LEU A 274 19.19 -17.18 -36.75
CA LEU A 274 18.66 -17.50 -38.08
C LEU A 274 18.95 -16.39 -39.10
N ALA A 275 18.81 -15.11 -38.70
CA ALA A 275 19.15 -13.98 -39.57
C ALA A 275 20.64 -13.92 -39.91
N LYS A 276 21.54 -14.30 -39.00
CA LYS A 276 22.98 -14.42 -39.28
C LYS A 276 23.32 -15.58 -40.21
N SER A 277 22.62 -16.71 -40.06
CA SER A 277 22.81 -17.88 -40.93
C SER A 277 22.40 -17.63 -42.37
N GLN A 278 21.39 -16.77 -42.61
CA GLN A 278 20.99 -16.40 -44.01
C GLN A 278 21.91 -15.38 -44.68
N ARG A 279 22.71 -14.61 -43.94
CA ARG A 279 23.69 -13.64 -44.48
C ARG A 279 25.04 -14.25 -44.82
N GLY A 280 25.24 -15.52 -44.46
CA GLY A 280 26.50 -16.25 -44.72
C GLY A 280 26.40 -17.25 -45.90
N ARG A 281 25.33 -17.22 -46.65
CA ARG A 281 25.15 -17.88 -47.95
C ARG A 281 25.03 -16.82 -49.04
#